data_eb6d565aee604dcf038f11c91e7a4d6d
#
_entry.id   eb6d565aee604dcf038f11c91e7a4d6d
#
_cell.length_a   1.000
_cell.length_b   1.000
_cell.length_c   1.000
_cell.angle_alpha   90.00
_cell.angle_beta   90.00
_cell.angle_gamma   90.00
#
_symmetry.space_group_name_H-M   'P 1'
#
loop_
_entity.id
_entity.type
_entity.pdbx_description
1 polymer ?
#
loop_
_entity_poly.entity_id
_entity_poly.type
_entity_poly.pdbx_seq_one_letter_code
_entity_poly.pdbx_strand_id
1 'polypeptide(L)'
;VAMYMYYYDSPMGVMKLCADEESLLGVWFDEERISKASLDIEVIENFDDNKYISDAVRWLDEYFAGNVPSFTPKLKLQGSEFRKNVSEIMLEIPYGELSTYGEIANEVAMRIGKDRMSAQAVGGAVGSNEFSIIVPCHRVVGKGGKLTGYAGGMDKKVYLLRHEGVDFEEHNLRI
;
A
#
# COMPACT_ATOMS: atom_id res chain seq x y z
N VAL A 1 -11.09 21.37 5.19
CA VAL A 1 -11.36 20.44 4.10
C VAL A 1 -12.06 19.22 4.66
N ALA A 2 -13.23 18.90 4.09
CA ALA A 2 -14.01 17.74 4.53
C ALA A 2 -13.28 16.44 4.18
N MET A 3 -13.24 15.53 5.15
CA MET A 3 -12.70 14.20 4.97
C MET A 3 -13.79 13.17 5.25
N TYR A 4 -13.74 12.08 4.51
CA TYR A 4 -14.72 10.99 4.61
C TYR A 4 -14.00 9.71 4.93
N MET A 5 -14.63 8.85 5.73
CA MET A 5 -14.08 7.55 6.12
C MET A 5 -15.13 6.48 5.96
N TYR A 6 -14.70 5.33 5.45
CA TYR A 6 -15.53 4.15 5.29
C TYR A 6 -14.81 2.92 5.86
N TYR A 7 -15.53 2.10 6.59
CA TYR A 7 -15.00 0.83 7.11
C TYR A 7 -15.31 -0.29 6.11
N TYR A 8 -14.26 -0.88 5.58
CA TYR A 8 -14.36 -1.94 4.59
C TYR A 8 -14.04 -3.30 5.23
N ASP A 9 -14.96 -4.26 5.10
CA ASP A 9 -14.76 -5.61 5.61
C ASP A 9 -13.96 -6.44 4.60
N SER A 10 -12.69 -6.69 4.91
CA SER A 10 -11.84 -7.53 4.09
C SER A 10 -11.71 -8.93 4.69
N PRO A 11 -11.24 -9.92 3.91
CA PRO A 11 -10.95 -11.25 4.45
C PRO A 11 -9.91 -11.24 5.57
N MET A 12 -9.14 -10.17 5.70
CA MET A 12 -8.12 -10.03 6.73
C MET A 12 -8.54 -9.11 7.87
N GLY A 13 -9.81 -8.71 7.92
CA GLY A 13 -10.32 -7.81 8.94
C GLY A 13 -10.77 -6.47 8.37
N VAL A 14 -11.22 -5.60 9.26
CA VAL A 14 -11.74 -4.29 8.87
C VAL A 14 -10.61 -3.38 8.43
N MET A 15 -10.79 -2.73 7.29
CA MET A 15 -9.89 -1.70 6.78
C MET A 15 -10.59 -0.36 6.81
N LYS A 16 -9.81 0.69 6.99
CA LYS A 16 -10.30 2.07 6.95
C LYS A 16 -9.89 2.72 5.64
N LEU A 17 -10.88 3.27 4.94
CA LEU A 17 -10.66 4.01 3.70
C LEU A 17 -10.98 5.48 3.98
N CYS A 18 -10.03 6.35 3.69
CA CYS A 18 -10.19 7.78 3.92
C CYS A 18 -9.97 8.55 2.63
N ALA A 19 -10.82 9.54 2.38
CA ALA A 19 -10.75 10.39 1.20
C ALA A 19 -11.20 11.80 1.52
N ASP A 20 -10.77 12.75 0.71
CA ASP A 20 -11.37 14.09 0.66
C ASP A 20 -12.25 14.19 -0.60
N GLU A 21 -12.55 15.39 -1.06
CA GLU A 21 -13.37 15.60 -2.25
C GLU A 21 -12.58 15.48 -3.56
N GLU A 22 -11.27 15.28 -3.48
CA GLU A 22 -10.40 15.28 -4.66
C GLU A 22 -9.61 14.00 -4.85
N SER A 23 -9.42 13.20 -3.79
CA SER A 23 -8.54 12.03 -3.85
C SER A 23 -8.72 11.09 -2.68
N LEU A 24 -8.21 9.87 -2.83
CA LEU A 24 -8.06 8.92 -1.74
C LEU A 24 -6.84 9.33 -0.90
N LEU A 25 -7.00 9.38 0.40
CA LEU A 25 -5.97 9.81 1.34
C LEU A 25 -5.28 8.66 2.06
N GLY A 26 -5.95 7.53 2.21
CA GLY A 26 -5.36 6.39 2.87
C GLY A 26 -6.24 5.16 2.90
N VAL A 27 -5.58 4.02 3.09
CA VAL A 27 -6.17 2.69 3.25
C VAL A 27 -5.36 1.98 4.32
N TRP A 28 -5.96 1.69 5.48
CA TRP A 28 -5.21 1.15 6.61
C TRP A 28 -5.93 0.00 7.29
N PHE A 29 -5.15 -0.90 7.89
CA PHE A 29 -5.62 -1.84 8.89
C PHE A 29 -5.55 -1.27 10.30
N ASP A 30 -4.64 -0.32 10.53
CA ASP A 30 -4.29 0.22 11.84
C ASP A 30 -5.22 1.38 12.21
N GLU A 31 -5.83 1.30 13.39
CA GLU A 31 -6.75 2.33 13.89
C GLU A 31 -6.05 3.62 14.32
N GLU A 32 -4.81 3.56 14.74
CA GLU A 32 -4.12 4.70 15.33
C GLU A 32 -3.78 5.79 14.31
N ARG A 33 -3.62 5.44 13.04
CA ARG A 33 -3.19 6.39 12.02
C ARG A 33 -4.19 7.50 11.73
N ILE A 34 -5.48 7.24 11.95
CA ILE A 34 -6.52 8.22 11.68
C ILE A 34 -6.80 9.13 12.88
N SER A 35 -6.53 8.67 14.08
CA SER A 35 -6.85 9.42 15.30
C SER A 35 -6.16 10.78 15.41
N LYS A 36 -5.10 11.00 14.64
CA LYS A 36 -4.34 12.24 14.61
C LYS A 36 -4.76 13.19 13.50
N ALA A 37 -5.59 12.74 12.59
CA ALA A 37 -6.01 13.52 11.45
C ALA A 37 -7.36 14.16 11.76
N SER A 38 -7.40 15.46 11.79
CA SER A 38 -8.56 16.31 11.64
C SER A 38 -9.86 15.93 12.38
N LEU A 39 -10.41 16.91 13.06
CA LEU A 39 -11.71 16.86 13.71
C LEU A 39 -12.90 16.81 12.73
N ASP A 40 -12.65 16.91 11.42
CA ASP A 40 -13.67 17.03 10.39
C ASP A 40 -13.84 15.76 9.55
N ILE A 41 -13.80 14.58 10.21
CA ILE A 41 -14.00 13.31 9.53
C ILE A 41 -15.46 12.89 9.62
N GLU A 42 -16.10 12.71 8.48
CA GLU A 42 -17.43 12.13 8.39
C GLU A 42 -17.33 10.64 8.07
N VAL A 43 -17.88 9.81 8.94
CA VAL A 43 -17.97 8.36 8.66
C VAL A 43 -19.19 8.14 7.79
N ILE A 44 -18.99 7.61 6.60
CA ILE A 44 -20.08 7.31 5.65
C ILE A 44 -20.42 5.82 5.74
N GLU A 45 -21.70 5.50 5.68
CA GLU A 45 -22.19 4.11 5.67
C GLU A 45 -22.32 3.56 4.25
N ASN A 46 -22.55 4.44 3.29
CA ASN A 46 -22.64 4.10 1.89
C ASN A 46 -21.37 4.59 1.18
N PHE A 47 -20.59 3.64 0.65
CA PHE A 47 -19.33 3.99 -0.02
C PHE A 47 -19.54 4.85 -1.28
N ASP A 48 -20.74 4.82 -1.88
CA ASP A 48 -21.05 5.64 -3.05
C ASP A 48 -21.22 7.14 -2.72
N ASP A 49 -21.25 7.50 -1.44
CA ASP A 49 -21.31 8.90 -1.03
C ASP A 49 -19.99 9.65 -1.27
N ASN A 50 -18.93 8.94 -1.59
CA ASN A 50 -17.66 9.55 -2.00
C ASN A 50 -17.06 8.73 -3.14
N LYS A 51 -16.77 9.41 -4.25
CA LYS A 51 -16.27 8.76 -5.47
C LYS A 51 -14.97 7.99 -5.23
N TYR A 52 -14.05 8.56 -4.46
CA TYR A 52 -12.72 7.97 -4.27
C TYR A 52 -12.76 6.77 -3.34
N ILE A 53 -13.61 6.82 -2.33
CA ILE A 53 -13.90 5.66 -1.48
C ILE A 53 -14.58 4.57 -2.32
N SER A 54 -15.54 4.93 -3.15
CA SER A 54 -16.22 3.98 -4.04
C SER A 54 -15.22 3.29 -4.97
N ASP A 55 -14.30 4.05 -5.56
CA ASP A 55 -13.26 3.48 -6.43
C ASP A 55 -12.35 2.52 -5.64
N ALA A 56 -11.98 2.88 -4.42
CA ALA A 56 -11.16 2.03 -3.57
C ALA A 56 -11.88 0.73 -3.21
N VAL A 57 -13.18 0.80 -2.88
CA VAL A 57 -13.99 -0.39 -2.59
C VAL A 57 -14.03 -1.32 -3.80
N ARG A 58 -14.28 -0.78 -5.00
CA ARG A 58 -14.29 -1.59 -6.23
C ARG A 58 -12.93 -2.22 -6.49
N TRP A 59 -11.86 -1.48 -6.26
CA TRP A 59 -10.50 -2.00 -6.41
C TRP A 59 -10.24 -3.17 -5.45
N LEU A 60 -10.59 -3.00 -4.18
CA LEU A 60 -10.41 -4.04 -3.16
C LEU A 60 -11.30 -5.25 -3.42
N ASP A 61 -12.54 -5.05 -3.86
CA ASP A 61 -13.45 -6.15 -4.19
C ASP A 61 -12.89 -6.99 -5.35
N GLU A 62 -12.37 -6.36 -6.40
CA GLU A 62 -11.72 -7.07 -7.49
C GLU A 62 -10.48 -7.83 -7.01
N TYR A 63 -9.65 -7.16 -6.20
CA TYR A 63 -8.43 -7.75 -5.68
C TYR A 63 -8.72 -9.02 -4.85
N PHE A 64 -9.64 -8.94 -3.90
CA PHE A 64 -9.96 -10.07 -3.04
C PHE A 64 -10.77 -11.16 -3.77
N ALA A 65 -11.39 -10.84 -4.87
CA ALA A 65 -12.02 -11.85 -5.74
C ALA A 65 -10.98 -12.65 -6.56
N GLY A 66 -9.70 -12.30 -6.48
CA GLY A 66 -8.63 -12.98 -7.22
C GLY A 66 -8.32 -12.37 -8.57
N ASN A 67 -8.88 -11.22 -8.87
CA ASN A 67 -8.62 -10.50 -10.12
C ASN A 67 -7.49 -9.49 -9.94
N VAL A 68 -6.84 -9.15 -11.05
CA VAL A 68 -5.88 -8.04 -11.08
C VAL A 68 -6.68 -6.77 -11.41
N PRO A 69 -6.81 -5.82 -10.47
CA PRO A 69 -7.56 -4.61 -10.79
C PRO A 69 -6.95 -3.87 -11.98
N SER A 70 -7.81 -3.41 -12.89
CA SER A 70 -7.39 -2.78 -14.15
C SER A 70 -7.18 -1.28 -14.04
N PHE A 71 -7.41 -0.72 -12.86
CA PHE A 71 -7.29 0.73 -12.62
C PHE A 71 -6.63 0.98 -11.27
N THR A 72 -6.16 2.20 -11.07
CA THR A 72 -5.67 2.65 -9.76
C THR A 72 -6.54 3.83 -9.32
N PRO A 73 -7.10 3.81 -8.10
CA PRO A 73 -7.81 4.98 -7.57
C PRO A 73 -6.89 6.21 -7.57
N LYS A 74 -7.48 7.38 -7.59
CA LYS A 74 -6.70 8.62 -7.50
C LYS A 74 -6.14 8.76 -6.09
N LEU A 75 -4.85 8.52 -5.93
CA LEU A 75 -4.15 8.57 -4.66
C LEU A 75 -3.53 9.94 -4.45
N LYS A 76 -3.61 10.46 -3.23
CA LYS A 76 -2.83 11.62 -2.85
C LYS A 76 -1.57 11.12 -2.12
N LEU A 77 -0.50 10.96 -2.87
CA LEU A 77 0.78 10.57 -2.29
C LEU A 77 1.31 11.72 -1.42
N GLN A 78 1.74 11.39 -0.21
CA GLN A 78 2.20 12.36 0.76
C GLN A 78 3.63 12.10 1.19
N GLY A 79 4.22 13.09 1.85
CA GLY A 79 5.58 13.02 2.35
C GLY A 79 6.58 13.70 1.42
N SER A 80 7.85 13.40 1.62
CA SER A 80 8.94 13.96 0.82
C SER A 80 8.92 13.47 -0.62
N GLU A 81 9.65 14.14 -1.50
CA GLU A 81 9.83 13.67 -2.87
C GLU A 81 10.42 12.26 -2.91
N PHE A 82 11.33 11.96 -1.97
CA PHE A 82 11.87 10.61 -1.84
C PHE A 82 10.77 9.57 -1.58
N ARG A 83 9.89 9.84 -0.61
CA ARG A 83 8.77 8.92 -0.29
C ARG A 83 7.81 8.76 -1.45
N LYS A 84 7.50 9.85 -2.14
CA LYS A 84 6.62 9.80 -3.33
C LYS A 84 7.25 8.95 -4.43
N ASN A 85 8.54 9.10 -4.68
CA ASN A 85 9.24 8.29 -5.66
C ASN A 85 9.20 6.80 -5.28
N VAL A 86 9.42 6.47 -4.01
CA VAL A 86 9.33 5.09 -3.55
C VAL A 86 7.93 4.53 -3.79
N SER A 87 6.89 5.29 -3.47
CA SER A 87 5.51 4.88 -3.70
C SER A 87 5.21 4.65 -5.18
N GLU A 88 5.67 5.52 -6.06
CA GLU A 88 5.50 5.38 -7.50
C GLU A 88 6.21 4.13 -8.03
N ILE A 89 7.41 3.85 -7.54
CA ILE A 89 8.15 2.65 -7.91
C ILE A 89 7.42 1.39 -7.43
N MET A 90 6.89 1.40 -6.19
CA MET A 90 6.11 0.26 -5.69
C MET A 90 4.86 0.01 -6.53
N LEU A 91 4.19 1.06 -7.00
CA LEU A 91 3.02 0.92 -7.88
C LEU A 91 3.36 0.23 -9.20
N GLU A 92 4.61 0.24 -9.62
CA GLU A 92 5.06 -0.44 -10.84
C GLU A 92 5.38 -1.92 -10.63
N ILE A 93 5.40 -2.41 -9.39
CA ILE A 93 5.63 -3.84 -9.11
C ILE A 93 4.37 -4.61 -9.51
N PRO A 94 4.44 -5.50 -10.51
CA PRO A 94 3.24 -6.21 -10.97
C PRO A 94 2.66 -7.15 -9.92
N TYR A 95 1.38 -7.42 -10.08
CA TYR A 95 0.67 -8.40 -9.28
C TYR A 95 1.37 -9.76 -9.35
N GLY A 96 1.59 -10.39 -8.21
CA GLY A 96 2.26 -11.69 -8.13
C GLY A 96 3.78 -11.64 -8.27
N GLU A 97 4.37 -10.45 -8.37
CA GLU A 97 5.80 -10.28 -8.49
C GLU A 97 6.39 -9.60 -7.26
N LEU A 98 7.70 -9.69 -7.11
CA LEU A 98 8.42 -9.18 -5.94
C LEU A 98 9.48 -8.17 -6.37
N SER A 99 9.82 -7.29 -5.46
CA SER A 99 11.00 -6.45 -5.55
C SER A 99 11.72 -6.45 -4.20
N THR A 100 12.95 -5.98 -4.19
CA THR A 100 13.73 -5.86 -2.95
C THR A 100 13.97 -4.39 -2.61
N TYR A 101 14.29 -4.13 -1.35
CA TYR A 101 14.65 -2.77 -0.93
C TYR A 101 15.84 -2.24 -1.72
N GLY A 102 16.82 -3.11 -2.04
CA GLY A 102 17.98 -2.73 -2.84
C GLY A 102 17.64 -2.36 -4.28
N GLU A 103 16.75 -3.13 -4.91
CA GLU A 103 16.28 -2.81 -6.26
C GLU A 103 15.55 -1.48 -6.32
N ILE A 104 14.68 -1.23 -5.34
CA ILE A 104 13.97 0.04 -5.24
C ILE A 104 14.96 1.18 -4.98
N ALA A 105 15.96 0.97 -4.12
CA ALA A 105 16.98 1.97 -3.84
C ALA A 105 17.73 2.38 -5.11
N ASN A 106 18.11 1.42 -5.95
CA ASN A 106 18.78 1.69 -7.20
C ASN A 106 17.89 2.50 -8.16
N GLU A 107 16.62 2.15 -8.25
CA GLU A 107 15.66 2.85 -9.10
C GLU A 107 15.42 4.28 -8.62
N VAL A 108 15.27 4.49 -7.32
CA VAL A 108 15.10 5.82 -6.75
C VAL A 108 16.33 6.68 -7.06
N ALA A 109 17.53 6.14 -6.84
CA ALA A 109 18.78 6.85 -7.11
C ALA A 109 18.83 7.34 -8.56
N MET A 110 18.43 6.50 -9.51
CA MET A 110 18.36 6.88 -10.91
C MET A 110 17.37 8.01 -11.17
N ARG A 111 16.18 7.92 -10.59
CA ARG A 111 15.11 8.90 -10.83
C ARG A 111 15.42 10.27 -10.25
N ILE A 112 16.14 10.34 -9.12
CA ILE A 112 16.48 11.61 -8.48
C ILE A 112 17.89 12.09 -8.82
N GLY A 113 18.60 11.38 -9.71
CA GLY A 113 19.93 11.78 -10.19
C GLY A 113 21.04 11.64 -9.15
N LYS A 114 20.94 10.65 -8.27
CA LYS A 114 21.99 10.33 -7.30
C LYS A 114 22.69 9.04 -7.68
N ASP A 115 23.97 8.93 -7.30
CA ASP A 115 24.77 7.73 -7.56
C ASP A 115 24.33 6.53 -6.70
N ARG A 116 23.84 6.80 -5.51
CA ARG A 116 23.50 5.77 -4.52
C ARG A 116 22.30 6.18 -3.68
N MET A 117 21.55 5.18 -3.22
CA MET A 117 20.50 5.35 -2.23
C MET A 117 20.54 4.16 -1.29
N SER A 118 20.37 4.43 0.00
CA SER A 118 20.40 3.41 1.05
C SER A 118 19.11 2.55 1.00
N ALA A 119 19.29 1.23 1.03
CA ALA A 119 18.17 0.30 1.19
C ALA A 119 17.44 0.52 2.51
N GLN A 120 18.15 0.95 3.56
CA GLN A 120 17.54 1.27 4.85
C GLN A 120 16.62 2.48 4.75
N ALA A 121 17.00 3.51 4.02
CA ALA A 121 16.14 4.68 3.79
C ALA A 121 14.87 4.28 3.03
N VAL A 122 15.01 3.41 2.02
CA VAL A 122 13.87 2.86 1.29
C VAL A 122 12.96 2.07 2.23
N GLY A 123 13.54 1.27 3.14
CA GLY A 123 12.76 0.53 4.13
C GLY A 123 11.87 1.43 4.98
N GLY A 124 12.40 2.59 5.40
CA GLY A 124 11.61 3.59 6.12
C GLY A 124 10.45 4.15 5.28
N ALA A 125 10.71 4.44 4.02
CA ALA A 125 9.70 4.96 3.10
C ALA A 125 8.62 3.91 2.82
N VAL A 126 9.01 2.65 2.58
CA VAL A 126 8.08 1.53 2.38
C VAL A 126 7.18 1.35 3.61
N GLY A 127 7.77 1.41 4.81
CA GLY A 127 7.03 1.28 6.07
C GLY A 127 6.08 2.43 6.36
N SER A 128 6.24 3.57 5.70
CA SER A 128 5.35 4.73 5.86
C SER A 128 4.21 4.77 4.84
N ASN A 129 4.03 3.71 4.05
CA ASN A 129 2.97 3.62 3.06
C ASN A 129 1.58 3.84 3.70
N GLU A 130 0.82 4.79 3.14
CA GLU A 130 -0.53 5.11 3.60
C GLU A 130 -1.62 4.37 2.84
N PHE A 131 -1.28 3.55 1.84
CA PHE A 131 -2.24 2.87 0.98
C PHE A 131 -1.98 1.36 0.96
N SER A 132 -2.32 0.69 2.06
CA SER A 132 -2.13 -0.77 2.15
C SER A 132 -2.77 -1.48 0.97
N ILE A 133 -2.10 -2.44 0.39
CA ILE A 133 -2.48 -3.27 -0.75
C ILE A 133 -2.43 -2.51 -2.07
N ILE A 134 -3.07 -1.35 -2.19
CA ILE A 134 -3.12 -0.58 -3.45
C ILE A 134 -1.70 -0.17 -3.86
N VAL A 135 -0.95 0.43 -2.95
CA VAL A 135 0.49 0.60 -3.12
C VAL A 135 1.15 -0.63 -2.51
N PRO A 136 1.70 -1.54 -3.32
CA PRO A 136 1.95 -2.90 -2.89
C PRO A 136 3.25 -3.07 -2.08
N CYS A 137 3.31 -2.46 -0.90
CA CYS A 137 4.47 -2.62 -0.03
C CYS A 137 4.67 -4.06 0.44
N HIS A 138 3.61 -4.90 0.38
CA HIS A 138 3.73 -6.32 0.69
C HIS A 138 4.57 -7.09 -0.34
N ARG A 139 4.78 -6.55 -1.54
CA ARG A 139 5.61 -7.15 -2.60
C ARG A 139 7.09 -6.83 -2.44
N VAL A 140 7.46 -6.02 -1.44
CA VAL A 140 8.85 -5.66 -1.17
C VAL A 140 9.40 -6.58 -0.10
N VAL A 141 10.49 -7.27 -0.42
CA VAL A 141 11.12 -8.25 0.47
C VAL A 141 12.59 -7.92 0.65
N GLY A 142 13.19 -8.50 1.69
CA GLY A 142 14.62 -8.36 1.93
C GLY A 142 15.44 -9.21 0.98
N LYS A 143 16.75 -8.99 1.00
CA LYS A 143 17.69 -9.75 0.19
C LYS A 143 17.56 -11.24 0.49
N GLY A 144 17.54 -12.05 -0.58
CA GLY A 144 17.44 -13.50 -0.45
C GLY A 144 16.05 -14.01 -0.06
N GLY A 145 15.04 -13.15 -0.07
CA GLY A 145 13.66 -13.57 0.19
C GLY A 145 13.21 -13.40 1.64
N LYS A 146 13.98 -12.71 2.48
CA LYS A 146 13.57 -12.49 3.86
C LYS A 146 12.36 -11.56 3.92
N LEU A 147 11.29 -12.02 4.56
CA LEU A 147 10.12 -11.20 4.83
C LEU A 147 10.42 -10.28 6.00
N THR A 148 10.33 -8.98 5.75
CA THR A 148 10.51 -7.95 6.75
C THR A 148 9.17 -7.29 7.05
N GLY A 149 9.10 -6.48 8.08
CA GLY A 149 7.87 -5.97 8.65
C GLY A 149 6.79 -5.49 7.67
N TYR A 150 5.56 -5.55 8.11
CA TYR A 150 4.39 -5.05 7.42
C TYR A 150 3.50 -4.33 8.43
N ALA A 151 2.96 -3.16 8.08
CA ALA A 151 2.17 -2.34 9.00
C ALA A 151 0.95 -3.07 9.56
N GLY A 152 0.34 -3.95 8.77
CA GLY A 152 -0.79 -4.77 9.20
C GLY A 152 -0.40 -6.03 9.97
N GLY A 153 0.90 -6.33 10.08
CA GLY A 153 1.40 -7.57 10.67
C GLY A 153 1.90 -8.57 9.63
N MET A 154 2.85 -9.41 10.01
CA MET A 154 3.49 -10.36 9.10
C MET A 154 2.50 -11.39 8.53
N ASP A 155 1.52 -11.80 9.32
CA ASP A 155 0.47 -12.72 8.87
C ASP A 155 -0.29 -12.16 7.64
N LYS A 156 -0.55 -10.86 7.63
CA LYS A 156 -1.23 -10.21 6.50
C LYS A 156 -0.32 -10.13 5.27
N LYS A 157 0.96 -9.87 5.46
CA LYS A 157 1.92 -9.87 4.34
C LYS A 157 1.98 -11.23 3.68
N VAL A 158 2.07 -12.29 4.47
CA VAL A 158 2.07 -13.67 3.98
C VAL A 158 0.76 -13.98 3.25
N TYR A 159 -0.37 -13.60 3.82
CA TYR A 159 -1.68 -13.80 3.20
C TYR A 159 -1.74 -13.16 1.82
N LEU A 160 -1.33 -11.89 1.72
CA LEU A 160 -1.39 -11.15 0.45
C LEU A 160 -0.49 -11.78 -0.62
N LEU A 161 0.72 -12.17 -0.27
CA LEU A 161 1.63 -12.81 -1.22
C LEU A 161 1.07 -14.15 -1.70
N ARG A 162 0.51 -14.96 -0.80
CA ARG A 162 -0.12 -16.22 -1.17
C ARG A 162 -1.38 -15.99 -2.01
N HIS A 163 -2.17 -14.99 -1.67
CA HIS A 163 -3.35 -14.61 -2.44
C HIS A 163 -2.99 -14.28 -3.88
N GLU A 164 -1.84 -13.63 -4.09
CA GLU A 164 -1.38 -13.28 -5.44
C GLU A 164 -0.69 -14.45 -6.15
N GLY A 165 -0.61 -15.62 -5.54
CA GLY A 165 -0.02 -16.80 -6.16
C GLY A 165 1.51 -16.85 -6.11
N VAL A 166 2.14 -16.08 -5.24
CA VAL A 166 3.59 -16.10 -5.09
C VAL A 166 4.03 -17.42 -4.48
N ASP A 167 4.98 -18.10 -5.15
CA ASP A 167 5.55 -19.36 -4.68
C ASP A 167 6.67 -19.06 -3.67
N PHE A 168 6.41 -19.39 -2.40
CA PHE A 168 7.35 -19.11 -1.32
C PHE A 168 8.64 -19.93 -1.42
N GLU A 169 8.56 -21.16 -1.91
CA GLU A 169 9.76 -22.00 -2.07
C GLU A 169 10.63 -21.48 -3.20
N GLU A 170 10.04 -21.16 -4.35
CA GLU A 170 10.78 -20.65 -5.52
C GLU A 170 11.56 -19.39 -5.17
N HIS A 171 10.95 -18.48 -4.40
CA HIS A 171 11.57 -17.22 -4.03
C HIS A 171 12.30 -17.26 -2.69
N ASN A 172 12.37 -18.43 -2.06
CA ASN A 172 13.00 -18.60 -0.74
C ASN A 172 12.45 -17.63 0.30
N LEU A 173 11.14 -17.40 0.28
CA LEU A 173 10.51 -16.48 1.21
C LEU A 173 10.41 -17.08 2.61
N ARG A 174 10.85 -16.33 3.62
CA ARG A 174 10.87 -16.76 5.01
C ARG A 174 10.83 -15.55 5.95
N ILE A 175 10.30 -15.79 7.11
CA ILE A 175 10.28 -14.79 8.20
C ILE A 175 11.65 -14.68 8.84
#